data_b5040a7b5aa31108997593c2b7b1fbf0
#
_entry.id   b5040a7b5aa31108997593c2b7b1fbf0
#
_cell.length_a   1.000
_cell.length_b   1.000
_cell.length_c   1.000
_cell.angle_alpha   90.00
_cell.angle_beta   90.00
_cell.angle_gamma   90.00
#
_symmetry.space_group_name_H-M   'P 1'
#
loop_
_entity.id
_entity.type
_entity.pdbx_description
1 polymer ?
#
loop_
_entity_poly.entity_id
_entity_poly.type
_entity_poly.pdbx_seq_one_letter_code
_entity_poly.pdbx_strand_id
1 'polypeptide(L)'
;MHEAHTSQLVGEGEAAAIGTTLQRASGAHRRPGRPPIEVEFVMPSQFHVPAGEGWHQGEKRLMLAVLKDAAVVLSKDATAHHPRRRRTFVNTLAWVAANDTTWPFSFVNICDELGLDIASLRRAFARRVEAARQVRRP
;
A
#
# COMPACT_ATOMS: atom_id res chain seq x y z
N MET A 1 -29.59 18.33 69.05
CA MET A 1 -30.08 19.72 68.92
C MET A 1 -29.97 20.12 67.48
N HIS A 2 -31.16 20.39 66.97
CA HIS A 2 -31.56 21.19 65.80
C HIS A 2 -31.10 20.71 64.44
N GLU A 3 -32.04 20.10 63.75
CA GLU A 3 -33.13 20.71 62.91
C GLU A 3 -32.59 21.34 61.65
N ALA A 4 -32.93 20.74 60.57
CA ALA A 4 -34.15 20.91 59.75
C ALA A 4 -34.03 22.09 58.79
N HIS A 5 -34.25 21.88 57.58
CA HIS A 5 -35.33 22.35 56.69
C HIS A 5 -34.95 22.18 55.23
N THR A 6 -35.57 21.29 54.53
CA THR A 6 -36.75 21.50 53.70
C THR A 6 -36.65 22.70 52.72
N SER A 7 -36.70 22.34 51.48
CA SER A 7 -37.57 22.85 50.40
C SER A 7 -36.98 22.46 49.07
N GLN A 8 -37.45 21.51 48.38
CA GLN A 8 -38.60 21.49 47.44
C GLN A 8 -38.77 22.76 46.66
N LEU A 9 -38.38 22.75 45.40
CA LEU A 9 -39.11 23.40 44.35
C LEU A 9 -38.86 22.69 43.02
N VAL A 10 -39.95 22.15 42.59
CA VAL A 10 -40.34 21.73 41.27
C VAL A 10 -40.09 22.86 40.28
N GLY A 11 -39.48 22.54 39.17
CA GLY A 11 -39.39 23.37 37.99
C GLY A 11 -39.41 22.51 36.80
N GLU A 12 -40.61 22.14 36.40
CA GLU A 12 -40.90 21.65 35.05
C GLU A 12 -40.50 22.73 34.06
N GLY A 13 -39.60 22.37 33.21
CA GLY A 13 -39.15 23.21 32.11
C GLY A 13 -38.85 22.31 30.92
N GLU A 14 -39.92 22.02 30.26
CA GLU A 14 -40.09 21.90 28.82
C GLU A 14 -38.86 21.48 28.01
N ALA A 15 -38.91 20.25 27.59
CA ALA A 15 -38.05 19.69 26.57
C ALA A 15 -38.21 20.43 25.24
N ALA A 16 -37.35 21.30 24.93
CA ALA A 16 -37.11 21.71 23.56
C ALA A 16 -36.15 20.71 22.93
N ALA A 17 -36.66 19.74 22.26
CA ALA A 17 -35.91 18.89 21.35
C ALA A 17 -35.42 19.75 20.19
N ILE A 18 -34.28 20.33 20.36
CA ILE A 18 -33.53 20.87 19.24
C ILE A 18 -32.70 19.71 18.73
N GLY A 19 -33.24 19.05 17.73
CA GLY A 19 -32.53 18.15 16.87
C GLY A 19 -31.38 18.90 16.19
N THR A 20 -30.29 19.07 16.88
CA THR A 20 -29.04 19.42 16.25
C THR A 20 -28.55 18.18 15.55
N THR A 21 -28.97 18.03 14.32
CA THR A 21 -28.32 17.21 13.34
C THR A 21 -26.86 17.65 13.31
N LEU A 22 -26.03 17.00 14.10
CA LEU A 22 -24.59 17.00 13.91
C LEU A 22 -24.34 16.38 12.56
N GLN A 23 -24.44 17.21 11.55
CA GLN A 23 -23.90 16.95 10.24
C GLN A 23 -22.40 16.89 10.43
N ARG A 24 -21.97 15.70 10.82
CA ARG A 24 -20.58 15.30 10.86
C ARG A 24 -20.09 15.45 9.44
N ALA A 25 -19.55 16.60 9.13
CA ALA A 25 -18.76 16.78 7.94
C ALA A 25 -17.64 15.76 8.03
N SER A 26 -17.87 14.60 7.47
CA SER A 26 -16.84 13.67 7.09
C SER A 26 -16.01 14.41 6.05
N GLY A 27 -15.10 15.23 6.54
CA GLY A 27 -13.95 15.69 5.79
C GLY A 27 -13.20 14.42 5.43
N ALA A 28 -13.68 13.73 4.42
CA ALA A 28 -12.88 12.78 3.72
C ALA A 28 -11.65 13.54 3.25
N HIS A 29 -10.59 13.47 4.04
CA HIS A 29 -9.27 13.78 3.56
C HIS A 29 -9.08 12.84 2.36
N ARG A 30 -9.46 13.30 1.19
CA ARG A 30 -9.02 12.74 -0.07
C ARG A 30 -7.50 12.84 0.01
N ARG A 31 -6.89 11.74 0.41
CA ARG A 31 -5.47 11.54 0.16
C ARG A 31 -5.28 11.80 -1.32
N PRO A 32 -4.39 12.72 -1.71
CA PRO A 32 -4.12 12.94 -3.12
C PRO A 32 -3.92 11.58 -3.75
N GLY A 33 -4.73 11.29 -4.78
CA GLY A 33 -4.77 10.00 -5.41
C GLY A 33 -3.36 9.58 -5.74
N ARG A 34 -2.99 8.39 -5.28
CA ARG A 34 -1.73 7.75 -5.68
C ARG A 34 -1.71 7.77 -7.21
N PRO A 35 -0.72 8.40 -7.85
CA PRO A 35 -0.69 8.40 -9.31
C PRO A 35 -0.80 6.96 -9.79
N PRO A 36 -1.58 6.68 -10.81
CA PRO A 36 -1.65 5.35 -11.38
C PRO A 36 -0.23 4.96 -11.74
N ILE A 37 0.21 3.82 -11.20
CA ILE A 37 1.51 3.27 -11.58
C ILE A 37 1.30 2.80 -13.01
N GLU A 38 1.85 3.56 -13.95
CA GLU A 38 1.85 3.15 -15.33
C GLU A 38 2.63 1.84 -15.42
N VAL A 39 1.89 0.79 -15.66
CA VAL A 39 2.39 -0.60 -15.69
C VAL A 39 3.42 -0.78 -16.79
N GLU A 40 3.35 0.04 -17.83
CA GLU A 40 4.26 0.06 -18.96
C GLU A 40 5.73 0.24 -18.59
N PHE A 41 6.01 0.87 -17.45
CA PHE A 41 7.40 1.07 -17.01
C PHE A 41 8.03 -0.14 -16.32
N VAL A 42 7.25 -1.13 -15.88
CA VAL A 42 7.77 -2.24 -15.07
C VAL A 42 7.83 -3.54 -15.85
N MET A 43 6.97 -3.68 -16.86
CA MET A 43 6.79 -4.93 -17.59
C MET A 43 7.15 -4.78 -19.05
N PRO A 44 7.91 -5.72 -19.64
CA PRO A 44 8.01 -5.84 -21.08
C PRO A 44 6.60 -5.94 -21.68
N SER A 45 6.39 -5.32 -22.84
CA SER A 45 5.12 -5.36 -23.59
C SER A 45 4.62 -6.79 -23.95
N GLN A 46 5.39 -7.80 -23.61
CA GLN A 46 5.09 -9.22 -23.80
C GLN A 46 4.21 -9.83 -22.70
N PHE A 47 3.93 -9.08 -21.60
CA PHE A 47 3.06 -9.60 -20.56
C PHE A 47 1.59 -9.50 -20.98
N HIS A 48 1.21 -10.40 -21.87
CA HIS A 48 -0.19 -10.63 -22.24
C HIS A 48 -0.71 -11.83 -21.46
N VAL A 49 -1.58 -11.62 -20.49
CA VAL A 49 -2.31 -12.72 -19.83
C VAL A 49 -3.37 -13.19 -20.81
N PRO A 50 -3.29 -14.43 -21.36
CA PRO A 50 -4.34 -14.95 -22.23
C PRO A 50 -5.67 -14.98 -21.48
N ALA A 51 -6.73 -14.48 -22.12
CA ALA A 51 -8.07 -14.39 -21.54
C ALA A 51 -8.80 -15.77 -21.60
N GLY A 52 -8.26 -16.80 -20.97
CA GLY A 52 -8.83 -18.13 -21.17
C GLY A 52 -8.88 -19.09 -19.98
N GLU A 53 -8.16 -18.86 -18.91
CA GLU A 53 -8.06 -19.83 -17.81
C GLU A 53 -8.42 -19.20 -16.47
N GLY A 54 -9.70 -19.30 -16.13
CA GLY A 54 -10.35 -18.43 -15.15
C GLY A 54 -9.89 -18.51 -13.69
N TRP A 55 -9.19 -19.54 -13.22
CA TRP A 55 -8.81 -19.63 -11.81
C TRP A 55 -7.30 -19.44 -11.57
N HIS A 56 -6.45 -19.79 -12.51
CA HIS A 56 -5.02 -19.41 -12.49
C HIS A 56 -4.80 -17.89 -12.67
N GLN A 57 -5.81 -17.18 -13.18
CA GLN A 57 -5.73 -15.72 -13.34
C GLN A 57 -5.70 -14.95 -12.02
N GLY A 58 -6.38 -15.45 -10.98
CA GLY A 58 -6.39 -14.81 -9.65
C GLY A 58 -5.02 -14.83 -9.01
N GLU A 59 -4.34 -15.97 -9.06
CA GLU A 59 -3.01 -16.16 -8.52
C GLU A 59 -1.96 -15.34 -9.29
N LYS A 60 -1.99 -15.38 -10.61
CA LYS A 60 -1.11 -14.56 -11.47
C LYS A 60 -1.32 -13.07 -11.26
N ARG A 61 -2.56 -12.62 -11.04
CA ARG A 61 -2.87 -11.22 -10.68
C ARG A 61 -2.25 -10.85 -9.33
N LEU A 62 -2.33 -11.74 -8.36
CA LEU A 62 -1.71 -11.51 -7.05
C LEU A 62 -0.18 -11.46 -7.18
N MET A 63 0.43 -12.37 -7.88
CA MET A 63 1.88 -12.37 -8.16
C MET A 63 2.32 -11.07 -8.84
N LEU A 64 1.55 -10.63 -9.84
CA LEU A 64 1.79 -9.35 -10.50
C LEU A 64 1.65 -8.16 -9.54
N ALA A 65 0.65 -8.18 -8.65
CA ALA A 65 0.48 -7.15 -7.65
C ALA A 65 1.67 -7.08 -6.67
N VAL A 66 2.21 -8.22 -6.27
CA VAL A 66 3.42 -8.30 -5.42
C VAL A 66 4.62 -7.67 -6.14
N LEU A 67 4.84 -7.98 -7.42
CA LEU A 67 5.92 -7.36 -8.20
C LEU A 67 5.75 -5.84 -8.35
N LYS A 68 4.53 -5.38 -8.59
CA LYS A 68 4.22 -3.95 -8.67
C LYS A 68 4.49 -3.23 -7.36
N ASP A 69 4.10 -3.83 -6.24
CA ASP A 69 4.36 -3.26 -4.91
C ASP A 69 5.87 -3.20 -4.62
N ALA A 70 6.60 -4.26 -4.94
CA ALA A 70 8.07 -4.27 -4.84
C ALA A 70 8.70 -3.14 -5.68
N ALA A 71 8.24 -2.94 -6.92
CA ALA A 71 8.73 -1.84 -7.77
C ALA A 71 8.48 -0.46 -7.17
N VAL A 72 7.31 -0.28 -6.53
CA VAL A 72 6.97 0.97 -5.83
C VAL A 72 7.85 1.21 -4.62
N VAL A 73 8.04 0.19 -3.78
CA VAL A 73 8.92 0.27 -2.61
C VAL A 73 10.34 0.61 -3.04
N LEU A 74 10.89 -0.08 -4.05
CA LEU A 74 12.25 0.14 -4.53
C LEU A 74 12.45 1.54 -5.14
N SER A 75 11.42 2.10 -5.76
CA SER A 75 11.49 3.44 -6.35
C SER A 75 11.32 4.55 -5.32
N LYS A 76 10.36 4.40 -4.40
CA LYS A 76 9.98 5.48 -3.48
C LYS A 76 10.80 5.49 -2.20
N ASP A 77 11.21 4.34 -1.72
CA ASP A 77 11.84 4.18 -0.43
C ASP A 77 13.37 4.00 -0.52
N ALA A 78 13.94 4.10 -1.72
CA ALA A 78 15.40 4.03 -1.96
C ALA A 78 16.20 5.04 -1.12
N THR A 79 15.58 6.17 -0.79
CA THR A 79 16.17 7.25 0.02
C THR A 79 15.36 7.54 1.28
N ALA A 80 14.56 6.59 1.75
CA ALA A 80 13.74 6.77 2.93
C ALA A 80 14.57 6.87 4.20
N HIS A 81 14.34 7.93 4.98
CA HIS A 81 14.96 8.11 6.30
C HIS A 81 14.14 7.46 7.42
N HIS A 82 12.83 7.29 7.21
CA HIS A 82 11.96 6.71 8.22
C HIS A 82 12.29 5.22 8.42
N PRO A 83 12.52 4.74 9.66
CA PRO A 83 13.01 3.39 9.94
C PRO A 83 12.15 2.27 9.33
N ARG A 84 10.82 2.38 9.41
CA ARG A 84 9.92 1.36 8.85
C ARG A 84 10.05 1.26 7.33
N ARG A 85 10.07 2.41 6.63
CA ARG A 85 10.20 2.44 5.17
C ARG A 85 11.56 1.90 4.73
N ARG A 86 12.62 2.29 5.43
CA ARG A 86 13.97 1.76 5.17
C ARG A 86 14.02 0.25 5.36
N ARG A 87 13.41 -0.28 6.43
CA ARG A 87 13.32 -1.74 6.66
C ARG A 87 12.57 -2.43 5.53
N THR A 88 11.42 -1.91 5.12
CA THR A 88 10.65 -2.45 3.98
C THR A 88 11.49 -2.46 2.72
N PHE A 89 12.20 -1.39 2.41
CA PHE A 89 13.09 -1.29 1.26
C PHE A 89 14.20 -2.36 1.30
N VAL A 90 14.89 -2.52 2.43
CA VAL A 90 15.96 -3.52 2.59
C VAL A 90 15.41 -4.95 2.44
N ASN A 91 14.27 -5.24 3.04
CA ASN A 91 13.62 -6.55 2.92
C ASN A 91 13.21 -6.84 1.47
N THR A 92 12.68 -5.84 0.76
CA THR A 92 12.31 -5.99 -0.65
C THR A 92 13.53 -6.23 -1.54
N LEU A 93 14.64 -5.53 -1.29
CA LEU A 93 15.90 -5.80 -1.99
C LEU A 93 16.40 -7.23 -1.75
N ALA A 94 16.38 -7.67 -0.50
CA ALA A 94 16.79 -9.02 -0.13
C ALA A 94 15.90 -10.07 -0.81
N TRP A 95 14.58 -9.85 -0.86
CA TRP A 95 13.65 -10.72 -1.54
C TRP A 95 13.90 -10.81 -3.05
N VAL A 96 14.16 -9.68 -3.73
CA VAL A 96 14.51 -9.67 -5.16
C VAL A 96 15.83 -10.38 -5.43
N ALA A 97 16.81 -10.25 -4.52
CA ALA A 97 18.13 -10.87 -4.67
C ALA A 97 18.14 -12.38 -4.39
N ALA A 98 17.20 -12.86 -3.59
CA ALA A 98 17.13 -14.27 -3.20
C ALA A 98 16.86 -15.19 -4.40
N ASN A 99 17.48 -16.37 -4.36
CA ASN A 99 17.24 -17.47 -5.32
C ASN A 99 16.41 -18.58 -4.64
N ASP A 100 15.47 -18.18 -3.80
CA ASP A 100 14.58 -19.11 -3.13
C ASP A 100 13.51 -19.61 -4.11
N THR A 101 13.35 -20.94 -4.19
CA THR A 101 12.32 -21.62 -4.99
C THR A 101 11.35 -22.43 -4.13
N THR A 102 11.50 -22.38 -2.80
CA THR A 102 10.67 -23.17 -1.87
C THR A 102 9.33 -22.52 -1.59
N TRP A 103 9.26 -21.20 -1.66
CA TRP A 103 8.04 -20.45 -1.39
C TRP A 103 7.36 -19.99 -2.69
N PRO A 104 6.06 -20.27 -2.88
CA PRO A 104 5.35 -19.93 -4.13
C PRO A 104 5.44 -18.46 -4.54
N PHE A 105 5.48 -17.54 -3.57
CA PHE A 105 5.61 -16.10 -3.81
C PHE A 105 7.05 -15.59 -3.67
N SER A 106 8.05 -16.45 -3.82
CA SER A 106 9.42 -15.99 -3.99
C SER A 106 9.59 -15.25 -5.31
N PHE A 107 10.56 -14.36 -5.39
CA PHE A 107 10.82 -13.59 -6.61
C PHE A 107 11.05 -14.48 -7.84
N VAL A 108 11.81 -15.56 -7.66
CA VAL A 108 12.13 -16.51 -8.74
C VAL A 108 10.88 -17.22 -9.23
N ASN A 109 10.07 -17.76 -8.32
CA ASN A 109 8.85 -18.49 -8.69
C ASN A 109 7.81 -17.58 -9.35
N ILE A 110 7.66 -16.34 -8.87
CA ILE A 110 6.79 -15.35 -9.50
C ILE A 110 7.25 -15.05 -10.93
N CYS A 111 8.56 -14.85 -11.13
CA CYS A 111 9.07 -14.60 -12.48
C CYS A 111 8.83 -15.78 -13.40
N ASP A 112 9.08 -17.00 -12.93
CA ASP A 112 8.88 -18.22 -13.70
C ASP A 112 7.41 -18.40 -14.09
N GLU A 113 6.49 -18.27 -13.12
CA GLU A 113 5.05 -18.41 -13.36
C GLU A 113 4.49 -17.34 -14.30
N LEU A 114 5.06 -16.14 -14.28
CA LEU A 114 4.68 -15.03 -15.16
C LEU A 114 5.46 -15.00 -16.48
N GLY A 115 6.40 -15.91 -16.69
CA GLY A 115 7.24 -15.95 -17.90
C GLY A 115 8.19 -14.76 -18.03
N LEU A 116 8.68 -14.23 -16.91
CA LEU A 116 9.55 -13.05 -16.87
C LEU A 116 11.03 -13.45 -16.73
N ASP A 117 11.91 -12.80 -17.48
CA ASP A 117 13.35 -13.00 -17.32
C ASP A 117 13.86 -12.38 -16.02
N ILE A 118 14.31 -13.25 -15.11
CA ILE A 118 14.78 -12.89 -13.77
C ILE A 118 15.92 -11.88 -13.82
N ALA A 119 16.90 -12.09 -14.70
CA ALA A 119 18.08 -11.25 -14.79
C ALA A 119 17.72 -9.86 -15.31
N SER A 120 16.86 -9.78 -16.30
CA SER A 120 16.38 -8.51 -16.87
C SER A 120 15.56 -7.74 -15.85
N LEU A 121 14.70 -8.41 -15.10
CA LEU A 121 13.87 -7.75 -14.09
C LEU A 121 14.71 -7.24 -12.90
N ARG A 122 15.70 -8.01 -12.45
CA ARG A 122 16.68 -7.57 -11.43
C ARG A 122 17.44 -6.33 -11.89
N ARG A 123 17.92 -6.30 -13.14
CA ARG A 123 18.58 -5.13 -13.71
C ARG A 123 17.64 -3.93 -13.80
N ALA A 124 16.39 -4.13 -14.16
CA ALA A 124 15.39 -3.06 -14.21
C ALA A 124 15.15 -2.45 -12.82
N PHE A 125 15.02 -3.28 -11.79
CA PHE A 125 14.86 -2.81 -10.42
C PHE A 125 16.11 -2.07 -9.91
N ALA A 126 17.31 -2.59 -10.19
CA ALA A 126 18.55 -1.92 -9.83
C ALA A 126 18.65 -0.51 -10.46
N ARG A 127 18.34 -0.38 -11.75
CA ARG A 127 18.31 0.93 -12.43
C ARG A 127 17.31 1.89 -11.80
N ARG A 128 16.13 1.42 -11.37
CA ARG A 128 15.14 2.25 -10.69
C ARG A 128 15.61 2.76 -9.35
N VAL A 129 16.25 1.91 -8.56
CA VAL A 129 16.85 2.29 -7.28
C VAL A 129 17.91 3.36 -7.48
N GLU A 130 18.76 3.17 -8.48
CA GLU A 130 19.83 4.14 -8.77
C GLU A 130 19.27 5.47 -9.26
N ALA A 131 18.31 5.46 -10.17
CA ALA A 131 17.63 6.68 -10.64
C ALA A 131 16.97 7.44 -9.48
N ALA A 132 16.30 6.73 -8.56
CA ALA A 132 15.67 7.35 -7.40
C ALA A 132 16.69 7.99 -6.43
N ARG A 133 17.89 7.42 -6.34
CA ARG A 133 19.00 7.99 -5.55
C ARG A 133 19.61 9.22 -6.20
N GLN A 134 19.72 9.23 -7.52
CA GLN A 134 20.30 10.35 -8.27
C GLN A 134 19.42 11.60 -8.21
N VAL A 135 18.10 11.44 -8.32
CA VAL A 135 17.15 12.58 -8.24
C VAL A 135 17.24 13.32 -6.89
N ARG A 136 17.73 12.67 -5.84
CA ARG A 136 17.85 13.26 -4.50
C ARG A 136 19.27 13.71 -4.12
N ARG A 137 20.23 13.59 -5.02
CA ARG A 137 21.53 14.24 -4.80
C ARG A 137 21.36 15.75 -5.02
N PRO A 138 21.70 16.59 -4.01
CA PRO A 138 21.63 18.04 -4.15
C PRO A 138 22.63 18.53 -5.21
#